data_197505d6ce0c5f3dfaf6e997e12def95
#
_entry.id   197505d6ce0c5f3dfaf6e997e12def95
#
_cell.length_a   1.000
_cell.length_b   1.000
_cell.length_c   1.000
_cell.angle_alpha   90.00
_cell.angle_beta   90.00
_cell.angle_gamma   90.00
#
_symmetry.space_group_name_H-M   'P 1'
#
loop_
_entity.id
_entity.type
_entity.pdbx_description
1 polymer ?
#
loop_
_entity_poly.entity_id
_entity_poly.type
_entity_poly.pdbx_seq_one_letter_code
_entity_poly.pdbx_strand_id
1 'polypeptide(L)'
;MKSDSQTSAPLNVLLIGNNPMELGTVLEHLKQVRSQKVVIEIAFDLKGIIERLVAFKPNFIFIDDNIGRIELRETVKKLSGNRKTKDIPITVLKTSNYHEALGSGSILDYLLKQNLSADALYNTVKNSLRFQKTQQYLQKIYQKRKTEALKLSY
;
A
#
# COMPACT_ATOMS: atom_id res chain seq x y z
N MET A 1 -23.11 20.26 9.34
CA MET A 1 -22.93 19.71 9.46
C MET A 1 -22.32 18.70 9.45
N LYS A 2 -21.98 18.29 9.45
CA LYS A 2 -21.48 17.54 9.44
C LYS A 2 -21.16 16.59 9.09
N SER A 3 -20.72 16.64 9.22
CA SER A 3 -20.54 15.70 9.10
C SER A 3 -20.27 14.46 8.36
N ASP A 4 -20.08 14.32 7.34
CA ASP A 4 -19.94 13.22 6.41
C ASP A 4 -18.62 12.52 6.55
N SER A 5 -17.65 13.21 7.06
CA SER A 5 -16.33 12.63 7.33
C SER A 5 -16.41 11.46 8.30
N GLN A 6 -17.50 11.40 9.05
CA GLN A 6 -17.68 10.37 10.05
C GLN A 6 -18.02 9.01 9.47
N THR A 7 -18.42 8.97 8.21
CA THR A 7 -18.82 7.72 7.58
C THR A 7 -17.66 6.97 6.96
N SER A 8 -16.50 7.62 6.84
CA SER A 8 -15.33 6.98 6.25
C SER A 8 -14.71 6.00 7.23
N ALA A 9 -14.47 4.78 6.76
CA ALA A 9 -13.73 3.79 7.55
C ALA A 9 -12.30 4.29 7.78
N PRO A 10 -11.67 3.92 8.90
CA PRO A 10 -10.26 4.23 9.11
C PRO A 10 -9.39 3.63 8.02
N LEU A 11 -8.33 4.34 7.69
CA LEU A 11 -7.33 3.85 6.76
C LEU A 11 -6.22 3.19 7.56
N ASN A 12 -6.03 1.90 7.37
CA ASN A 12 -5.00 1.14 8.09
C ASN A 12 -3.75 1.06 7.22
N VAL A 13 -2.67 1.62 7.71
CA VAL A 13 -1.40 1.69 6.99
C VAL A 13 -0.34 0.89 7.73
N LEU A 14 0.30 -0.01 7.02
CA LEU A 14 1.49 -0.72 7.54
C LEU A 14 2.72 -0.01 7.00
N LEU A 15 3.57 0.45 7.89
CA LEU A 15 4.80 1.16 7.55
C LEU A 15 5.99 0.25 7.89
N ILE A 16 6.76 -0.09 6.88
CA ILE A 16 7.88 -1.03 7.01
C ILE A 16 9.20 -0.29 6.79
N GLY A 17 10.13 -0.45 7.71
CA GLY A 17 11.44 0.14 7.61
C GLY A 17 12.29 -0.21 8.81
N ASN A 18 13.59 0.07 8.74
CA ASN A 18 14.51 -0.25 9.82
C ASN A 18 15.18 0.97 10.46
N ASN A 19 14.84 2.17 10.01
CA ASN A 19 15.42 3.40 10.59
C ASN A 19 14.32 4.16 11.33
N PRO A 20 14.35 4.14 12.67
CA PRO A 20 13.28 4.79 13.46
C PRO A 20 13.13 6.29 13.20
N MET A 21 14.22 6.99 12.91
CA MET A 21 14.14 8.42 12.65
C MET A 21 13.40 8.72 11.35
N GLU A 22 13.70 7.99 10.31
CA GLU A 22 13.02 8.19 9.03
C GLU A 22 11.56 7.73 9.09
N LEU A 23 11.31 6.61 9.77
CA LEU A 23 9.93 6.15 9.99
C LEU A 23 9.15 7.16 10.80
N GLY A 24 9.79 7.78 11.78
CA GLY A 24 9.18 8.83 12.57
C GLY A 24 8.73 10.01 11.74
N THR A 25 9.53 10.40 10.75
CA THR A 25 9.18 11.49 9.85
C THR A 25 7.93 11.15 9.03
N VAL A 26 7.89 9.94 8.49
CA VAL A 26 6.71 9.48 7.74
C VAL A 26 5.49 9.44 8.63
N LEU A 27 5.65 8.91 9.84
CA LEU A 27 4.56 8.82 10.82
C LEU A 27 4.00 10.20 11.14
N GLU A 28 4.86 11.20 11.34
CA GLU A 28 4.44 12.56 11.62
C GLU A 28 3.60 13.14 10.49
N HIS A 29 4.03 12.92 9.24
CA HIS A 29 3.26 13.38 8.10
C HIS A 29 1.90 12.69 8.02
N LEU A 30 1.85 11.39 8.25
CA LEU A 30 0.58 10.65 8.20
C LEU A 30 -0.37 11.10 9.30
N LYS A 31 0.15 11.48 10.46
CA LYS A 31 -0.69 11.98 11.56
C LYS A 31 -1.31 13.33 11.24
N GLN A 32 -0.74 14.07 10.29
CA GLN A 32 -1.28 15.38 9.90
C GLN A 32 -2.46 15.27 8.94
N VAL A 33 -2.75 14.08 8.44
CA VAL A 33 -3.90 13.87 7.57
C VAL A 33 -5.17 14.07 8.36
N ARG A 34 -6.05 14.94 7.88
CA ARG A 34 -7.28 15.28 8.57
C ARG A 34 -8.55 14.78 7.91
N SER A 35 -8.44 14.45 6.64
CA SER A 35 -9.61 14.02 5.86
C SER A 35 -10.14 12.67 6.28
N GLN A 36 -9.33 11.86 6.93
CA GLN A 36 -9.67 10.50 7.28
C GLN A 36 -8.79 10.06 8.44
N LYS A 37 -9.35 9.23 9.32
CA LYS A 37 -8.55 8.67 10.40
C LYS A 37 -7.56 7.67 9.82
N VAL A 38 -6.28 7.82 10.14
CA VAL A 38 -5.23 6.92 9.70
C VAL A 38 -4.71 6.17 10.91
N VAL A 39 -4.78 4.85 10.86
CA VAL A 39 -4.24 3.96 11.89
C VAL A 39 -2.97 3.35 11.34
N ILE A 40 -1.87 3.49 12.06
CA ILE A 40 -0.55 3.10 11.55
C ILE A 40 0.06 2.05 12.47
N GLU A 41 0.52 0.95 11.86
CA GLU A 41 1.36 -0.03 12.53
C GLU A 41 2.72 -0.05 11.85
N ILE A 42 3.76 -0.25 12.64
CA ILE A 42 5.14 -0.24 12.14
C ILE A 42 5.74 -1.63 12.31
N ALA A 43 6.43 -2.10 11.28
CA ALA A 43 7.20 -3.32 11.33
C ALA A 43 8.63 -3.04 10.87
N PHE A 44 9.60 -3.61 11.55
CA PHE A 44 11.01 -3.35 11.28
C PHE A 44 11.66 -4.45 10.44
N ASP A 45 11.02 -5.59 10.35
CA ASP A 45 11.55 -6.72 9.59
C ASP A 45 10.40 -7.66 9.20
N LEU A 46 10.73 -8.70 8.47
CA LEU A 46 9.74 -9.64 7.97
C LEU A 46 8.99 -10.34 9.12
N LYS A 47 9.70 -10.70 10.18
CA LYS A 47 9.08 -11.30 11.35
C LYS A 47 8.06 -10.36 11.98
N GLY A 48 8.41 -9.10 12.12
CA GLY A 48 7.51 -8.07 12.64
C GLY A 48 6.29 -7.89 11.78
N ILE A 49 6.44 -7.96 10.46
CA ILE A 49 5.32 -7.88 9.54
C ILE A 49 4.33 -9.01 9.81
N ILE A 50 4.83 -10.23 9.89
CA ILE A 50 3.98 -11.40 10.13
C ILE A 50 3.24 -11.28 11.45
N GLU A 51 3.93 -10.83 12.49
CA GLU A 51 3.33 -10.62 13.82
C GLU A 51 2.22 -9.58 13.77
N ARG A 52 2.43 -8.46 13.08
CA ARG A 52 1.41 -7.42 12.97
C ARG A 52 0.19 -7.89 12.21
N LEU A 53 0.38 -8.69 11.17
CA LEU A 53 -0.73 -9.17 10.34
C LEU A 53 -1.68 -10.12 11.05
N VAL A 54 -1.32 -10.62 12.21
CA VAL A 54 -2.21 -11.47 13.01
C VAL A 54 -3.46 -10.68 13.41
N ALA A 55 -3.28 -9.43 13.84
CA ALA A 55 -4.39 -8.62 14.35
C ALA A 55 -4.68 -7.38 13.51
N PHE A 56 -3.74 -6.96 12.67
CA PHE A 56 -3.87 -5.73 11.89
C PHE A 56 -4.07 -6.06 10.42
N LYS A 57 -5.14 -5.51 9.84
CA LYS A 57 -5.44 -5.69 8.42
C LYS A 57 -5.18 -4.38 7.69
N PRO A 58 -4.02 -4.24 7.05
CA PRO A 58 -3.71 -3.00 6.36
C PRO A 58 -4.52 -2.83 5.08
N ASN A 59 -4.86 -1.59 4.78
CA ASN A 59 -5.42 -1.19 3.48
C ASN A 59 -4.32 -0.78 2.52
N PHE A 60 -3.17 -0.41 3.06
CA PHE A 60 -2.07 0.15 2.29
C PHE A 60 -0.75 -0.13 2.98
N ILE A 61 0.32 -0.29 2.21
CA ILE A 61 1.65 -0.58 2.74
C ILE A 61 2.66 0.41 2.17
N PHE A 62 3.44 1.03 3.05
CA PHE A 62 4.62 1.80 2.68
C PHE A 62 5.86 1.02 3.10
N ILE A 63 6.84 0.92 2.22
CA ILE A 63 8.12 0.29 2.54
C ILE A 63 9.23 1.30 2.29
N ASP A 64 10.04 1.56 3.32
CA ASP A 64 11.20 2.42 3.21
C ASP A 64 12.35 1.63 2.60
N ASP A 65 12.98 2.16 1.55
CA ASP A 65 14.05 1.45 0.85
C ASP A 65 15.35 1.34 1.67
N ASN A 66 15.41 1.98 2.84
CA ASN A 66 16.54 1.84 3.78
C ASN A 66 16.73 0.42 4.28
N ILE A 67 15.72 -0.44 4.15
CA ILE A 67 15.90 -1.84 4.56
C ILE A 67 16.89 -2.58 3.65
N GLY A 68 17.26 -1.97 2.54
CA GLY A 68 18.20 -2.55 1.61
C GLY A 68 17.53 -3.23 0.45
N ARG A 69 18.27 -3.35 -0.64
CA ARG A 69 17.74 -3.88 -1.90
C ARG A 69 17.23 -5.31 -1.78
N ILE A 70 18.02 -6.15 -1.14
CA ILE A 70 17.67 -7.57 -0.99
C ILE A 70 16.46 -7.72 -0.09
N GLU A 71 16.47 -7.04 1.05
CA GLU A 71 15.36 -7.08 2.00
C GLU A 71 14.08 -6.54 1.38
N LEU A 72 14.18 -5.48 0.60
CA LEU A 72 13.03 -4.89 -0.08
C LEU A 72 12.41 -5.89 -1.05
N ARG A 73 13.24 -6.54 -1.85
CA ARG A 73 12.76 -7.54 -2.80
C ARG A 73 12.11 -8.73 -2.11
N GLU A 74 12.75 -9.22 -1.06
CA GLU A 74 12.22 -10.33 -0.27
C GLU A 74 10.89 -9.98 0.38
N THR A 75 10.80 -8.76 0.93
CA THR A 75 9.58 -8.29 1.58
C THR A 75 8.43 -8.19 0.58
N VAL A 76 8.67 -7.59 -0.57
CA VAL A 76 7.65 -7.46 -1.60
C VAL A 76 7.19 -8.84 -2.08
N LYS A 77 8.14 -9.75 -2.27
CA LYS A 77 7.83 -11.11 -2.70
C LYS A 77 6.94 -11.82 -1.67
N LYS A 78 7.27 -11.71 -0.40
CA LYS A 78 6.48 -12.34 0.66
C LYS A 78 5.09 -11.75 0.76
N LEU A 79 4.98 -10.43 0.67
CA LEU A 79 3.67 -9.77 0.72
C LEU A 79 2.81 -10.15 -0.49
N SER A 80 3.41 -10.25 -1.66
CA SER A 80 2.69 -10.62 -2.88
C SER A 80 2.25 -12.08 -2.87
N GLY A 81 2.97 -12.94 -2.16
CA GLY A 81 2.66 -14.35 -2.06
C GLY A 81 1.75 -14.71 -0.89
N ASN A 82 1.43 -13.76 -0.03
CA ASN A 82 0.60 -14.02 1.14
C ASN A 82 -0.85 -13.69 0.83
N ARG A 83 -1.74 -14.62 1.16
CA ARG A 83 -3.16 -14.48 0.88
C ARG A 83 -3.75 -13.21 1.50
N LYS A 84 -3.27 -12.80 2.66
CA LYS A 84 -3.78 -11.62 3.37
C LYS A 84 -3.33 -10.31 2.75
N THR A 85 -2.23 -10.30 2.03
CA THR A 85 -1.60 -9.05 1.57
C THR A 85 -1.41 -8.96 0.07
N LYS A 86 -1.67 -10.03 -0.67
CA LYS A 86 -1.39 -10.08 -2.11
C LYS A 86 -2.07 -8.97 -2.91
N ASP A 87 -3.22 -8.51 -2.45
CA ASP A 87 -4.00 -7.50 -3.17
C ASP A 87 -3.88 -6.11 -2.55
N ILE A 88 -3.02 -5.95 -1.55
CA ILE A 88 -2.86 -4.66 -0.89
C ILE A 88 -1.82 -3.83 -1.64
N PRO A 89 -2.15 -2.58 -2.01
CA PRO A 89 -1.20 -1.72 -2.72
C PRO A 89 0.04 -1.39 -1.90
N ILE A 90 1.18 -1.37 -2.55
CA ILE A 90 2.47 -1.06 -1.94
C ILE A 90 3.09 0.14 -2.64
N THR A 91 3.55 1.11 -1.86
CA THR A 91 4.38 2.21 -2.34
C THR A 91 5.73 2.13 -1.65
N VAL A 92 6.80 2.24 -2.43
CA VAL A 92 8.15 2.24 -1.90
C VAL A 92 8.61 3.69 -1.73
N LEU A 93 9.09 4.02 -0.53
CA LEU A 93 9.68 5.32 -0.24
C LEU A 93 11.16 5.24 -0.61
N LYS A 94 11.55 6.00 -1.63
CA LYS A 94 12.89 5.91 -2.23
C LYS A 94 13.79 7.02 -1.73
N THR A 95 15.03 6.65 -1.42
CA THR A 95 16.06 7.63 -1.06
C THR A 95 16.49 8.44 -2.27
N SER A 96 16.55 7.82 -3.44
CA SER A 96 16.97 8.49 -4.66
C SER A 96 16.19 7.95 -5.85
N ASN A 97 16.25 8.68 -6.96
CA ASN A 97 15.51 8.31 -8.16
C ASN A 97 16.29 7.31 -9.00
N TYR A 98 16.28 6.07 -8.58
CA TYR A 98 16.92 4.97 -9.33
C TYR A 98 15.84 4.12 -9.99
N HIS A 99 16.23 3.43 -11.05
CA HIS A 99 15.35 2.51 -11.75
C HIS A 99 15.73 1.09 -11.41
N GLU A 100 14.83 0.40 -10.73
CA GLU A 100 15.03 -1.00 -10.42
C GLU A 100 13.76 -1.77 -10.66
N ALA A 101 13.90 -2.82 -11.44
CA ALA A 101 12.80 -3.76 -11.59
C ALA A 101 12.79 -4.66 -10.37
N LEU A 102 11.85 -4.44 -9.49
CA LEU A 102 11.68 -5.26 -8.30
C LEU A 102 10.77 -6.47 -8.56
N GLY A 103 10.59 -6.81 -9.83
CA GLY A 103 9.78 -7.96 -10.22
C GLY A 103 8.31 -7.65 -10.16
N SER A 104 7.52 -8.60 -9.75
CA SER A 104 6.10 -8.59 -9.92
C SER A 104 5.38 -7.50 -9.16
N GLY A 105 4.51 -6.98 -9.75
CA GLY A 105 3.46 -6.14 -9.71
C GLY A 105 2.68 -5.75 -8.50
N SER A 106 3.06 -6.00 -7.27
CA SER A 106 2.35 -5.47 -6.13
C SER A 106 2.75 -4.04 -5.80
N ILE A 107 3.89 -3.60 -6.30
CA ILE A 107 4.30 -2.22 -6.12
C ILE A 107 3.58 -1.38 -7.15
N LEU A 108 2.74 -0.46 -6.67
CA LEU A 108 1.98 0.42 -7.54
C LEU A 108 2.67 1.75 -7.77
N ASP A 109 3.55 2.15 -6.86
CA ASP A 109 4.12 3.49 -6.96
C ASP A 109 5.42 3.60 -6.16
N TYR A 110 6.16 4.65 -6.47
CA TYR A 110 7.37 5.04 -5.76
C TYR A 110 7.24 6.51 -5.38
N LEU A 111 7.71 6.85 -4.20
CA LEU A 111 7.66 8.23 -3.74
C LEU A 111 9.02 8.60 -3.16
N LEU A 112 9.59 9.70 -3.66
CA LEU A 112 10.90 10.17 -3.19
C LEU A 112 10.77 10.75 -1.78
N LYS A 113 11.65 10.33 -0.89
CA LYS A 113 11.64 10.79 0.49
C LYS A 113 11.82 12.29 0.63
N GLN A 114 12.57 12.89 -0.27
CA GLN A 114 12.80 14.33 -0.24
C GLN A 114 11.54 15.14 -0.55
N ASN A 115 10.53 14.51 -1.13
CA ASN A 115 9.28 15.17 -1.49
C ASN A 115 8.12 14.81 -0.56
N LEU A 116 8.40 14.24 0.60
CA LEU A 116 7.35 13.79 1.51
C LEU A 116 6.62 14.95 2.15
N SER A 117 5.31 14.82 2.21
CA SER A 117 4.41 15.70 2.93
C SER A 117 3.18 14.89 3.28
N ALA A 118 2.36 15.42 4.17
CA ALA A 118 1.08 14.76 4.49
C ALA A 118 0.24 14.60 3.23
N ASP A 119 0.17 15.64 2.42
CA ASP A 119 -0.63 15.62 1.19
C ASP A 119 -0.09 14.62 0.18
N ALA A 120 1.23 14.60 -0.02
CA ALA A 120 1.85 13.67 -0.97
C ALA A 120 1.58 12.21 -0.57
N LEU A 121 1.74 11.90 0.70
CA LEU A 121 1.50 10.55 1.20
C LEU A 121 0.02 10.17 1.06
N TYR A 122 -0.87 11.05 1.49
CA TYR A 122 -2.29 10.77 1.46
C TYR A 122 -2.81 10.64 0.03
N ASN A 123 -2.36 11.51 -0.87
CA ASN A 123 -2.76 11.44 -2.27
C ASN A 123 -2.29 10.15 -2.93
N THR A 124 -1.07 9.72 -2.62
CA THR A 124 -0.55 8.45 -3.11
C THR A 124 -1.44 7.29 -2.67
N VAL A 125 -1.81 7.26 -1.39
CA VAL A 125 -2.68 6.21 -0.87
C VAL A 125 -4.05 6.24 -1.55
N LYS A 126 -4.65 7.41 -1.65
CA LYS A 126 -5.99 7.53 -2.25
C LYS A 126 -5.98 7.11 -3.72
N ASN A 127 -4.97 7.56 -4.46
CA ASN A 127 -4.88 7.22 -5.88
C ASN A 127 -4.66 5.73 -6.10
N SER A 128 -3.83 5.11 -5.27
CA SER A 128 -3.58 3.68 -5.36
C SER A 128 -4.81 2.85 -5.02
N LEU A 129 -5.55 3.26 -3.99
CA LEU A 129 -6.77 2.55 -3.62
C LEU A 129 -7.85 2.71 -4.69
N ARG A 130 -7.94 3.88 -5.29
CA ARG A 130 -8.87 4.12 -6.39
C ARG A 130 -8.51 3.27 -7.61
N PHE A 131 -7.23 3.23 -7.94
CA PHE A 131 -6.73 2.40 -9.02
C PHE A 131 -7.07 0.92 -8.80
N GLN A 132 -6.86 0.45 -7.59
CA GLN A 132 -7.16 -0.93 -7.22
C GLN A 132 -8.65 -1.25 -7.42
N LYS A 133 -9.52 -0.37 -6.96
CA LYS A 133 -10.96 -0.56 -7.14
C LYS A 133 -11.37 -0.58 -8.61
N THR A 134 -10.78 0.29 -9.40
CA THR A 134 -11.03 0.34 -10.83
C THR A 134 -10.58 -0.95 -11.51
N GLN A 135 -9.41 -1.44 -11.15
CA GLN A 135 -8.90 -2.70 -11.67
C GLN A 135 -9.84 -3.86 -11.35
N GLN A 136 -10.28 -3.94 -10.11
CA GLN A 136 -11.19 -5.00 -9.68
C GLN A 136 -12.53 -4.93 -10.43
N TYR A 137 -13.04 -3.72 -10.62
CA TYR A 137 -14.29 -3.51 -11.33
C TYR A 137 -14.16 -3.95 -12.81
N LEU A 138 -13.07 -3.55 -13.46
CA LEU A 138 -12.82 -3.92 -14.85
C LEU A 138 -12.65 -5.44 -15.01
N GLN A 139 -12.00 -6.06 -14.04
CA GLN A 139 -11.83 -7.50 -14.05
C GLN A 139 -13.16 -8.23 -13.97
N LYS A 140 -14.05 -7.75 -13.12
CA LYS A 140 -15.39 -8.33 -12.98
C LYS A 140 -16.19 -8.20 -14.28
N ILE A 141 -16.11 -7.06 -14.93
CA ILE A 141 -16.79 -6.84 -16.21
C ILE A 141 -16.22 -7.77 -17.27
N TYR A 142 -14.91 -7.89 -17.33
CA TYR A 142 -14.25 -8.77 -18.29
C TYR A 142 -14.69 -10.22 -18.11
N GLN A 143 -14.68 -10.71 -16.88
CA GLN A 143 -15.09 -12.08 -16.59
C GLN A 143 -16.55 -12.31 -16.93
N LYS A 144 -17.41 -11.36 -16.63
CA LYS A 144 -18.83 -11.47 -16.95
C LYS A 144 -19.03 -11.57 -18.47
N ARG A 145 -18.39 -10.70 -19.23
CA ARG A 145 -18.52 -10.70 -20.70
C ARG A 145 -17.96 -11.96 -21.32
N LYS A 146 -16.86 -12.45 -20.78
CA LYS A 146 -16.27 -13.70 -21.23
C LYS A 146 -17.23 -14.87 -21.03
N THR A 147 -17.87 -14.92 -19.88
CA THR A 147 -18.85 -15.97 -19.58
C THR A 147 -20.05 -15.89 -20.51
N GLU A 148 -20.56 -14.68 -20.77
CA GLU A 148 -21.68 -14.48 -21.70
C GLU A 148 -21.31 -14.91 -23.12
N ALA A 149 -20.11 -14.56 -23.56
CA ALA A 149 -19.63 -14.97 -24.88
C ALA A 149 -19.57 -16.49 -25.01
N LEU A 150 -19.11 -17.18 -23.99
CA LEU A 150 -19.05 -18.63 -24.00
C LEU A 150 -20.47 -19.25 -24.07
N LYS A 151 -21.43 -18.64 -23.36
CA LYS A 151 -22.82 -19.11 -23.42
C LYS A 151 -23.41 -18.96 -24.81
N LEU A 152 -23.05 -17.90 -25.52
CA LEU A 152 -23.56 -17.67 -26.87
C LEU A 152 -22.91 -18.58 -27.91
N SER A 153 -21.78 -19.17 -27.55
CA SER A 153 -21.05 -20.07 -28.47
C SER A 153 -21.69 -21.44 -28.55
N TYR A 154 -22.56 -21.78 -27.64
CA TYR A 154 -23.20 -23.11 -27.59
C TYR A 154 -24.68 -23.05 -27.96
#